data_e2e489bfea127aa426c71050e99e7dbe
#
_entry.id   e2e489bfea127aa426c71050e99e7dbe
#
_cell.length_a   1.000
_cell.length_b   1.000
_cell.length_c   1.000
_cell.angle_alpha   90.00
_cell.angle_beta   90.00
_cell.angle_gamma   90.00
#
_symmetry.space_group_name_H-M   'P 1'
#
loop_
_entity.id
_entity.type
_entity.pdbx_description
1 polymer ?
#
loop_
_entity_poly.entity_id
_entity_poly.type
_entity_poly.pdbx_seq_one_letter_code
_entity_poly.pdbx_strand_id
1 'polypeptide(L)'
;VSSAASDVYKRQLRENATVTVCHSHTKDLKDVCKNADILIVAIGKPKFIDASYVKDGAVVIDVGIHRNAENKLCGDVDFDSVVSKASHITPVPGGVGPMTIAMLMSNCVEAMKR
;
A
#
# COMPACT_ATOMS: atom_id res chain seq x y z
N VAL A 1 0.77 -1.73 17.17
CA VAL A 1 -0.24 -1.30 16.18
C VAL A 1 -0.97 -0.10 16.72
N SER A 2 -0.99 1.01 15.97
CA SER A 2 -1.69 2.22 16.38
C SER A 2 -3.21 1.99 16.37
N SER A 3 -3.97 2.80 17.13
CA SER A 3 -5.43 2.75 17.12
C SER A 3 -6.00 3.03 15.73
N ALA A 4 -5.37 3.91 14.95
CA ALA A 4 -5.75 4.21 13.57
C ALA A 4 -5.61 2.98 12.67
N ALA A 5 -4.51 2.22 12.78
CA ALA A 5 -4.32 0.99 12.02
C ALA A 5 -5.36 -0.07 12.40
N SER A 6 -5.69 -0.17 13.70
CA SER A 6 -6.75 -1.07 14.18
C SER A 6 -8.12 -0.71 13.59
N ASP A 7 -8.45 0.56 13.48
CA ASP A 7 -9.71 1.02 12.89
C ASP A 7 -9.79 0.72 11.38
N VAL A 8 -8.70 0.88 10.65
CA VAL A 8 -8.62 0.51 9.22
C VAL A 8 -8.86 -0.99 9.05
N TYR A 9 -8.21 -1.81 9.84
CA TYR A 9 -8.36 -3.26 9.82
C TYR A 9 -9.81 -3.69 10.06
N LYS A 10 -10.45 -3.13 11.08
CA LYS A 10 -11.87 -3.40 11.38
C LYS A 10 -12.79 -3.00 10.22
N ARG A 11 -12.52 -1.86 9.60
CA ARG A 11 -13.32 -1.39 8.46
C ARG A 11 -13.23 -2.33 7.27
N GLN A 12 -12.03 -2.82 6.96
CA GLN A 12 -11.82 -3.79 5.90
C GLN A 12 -12.63 -5.08 6.14
N LEU A 13 -12.67 -5.57 7.38
CA LEU A 13 -13.46 -6.74 7.75
C LEU A 13 -14.97 -6.50 7.58
N ARG A 14 -15.46 -5.30 7.87
CA ARG A 14 -16.87 -4.94 7.66
C ARG A 14 -17.27 -4.98 6.19
N GLU A 15 -16.34 -4.73 5.28
CA GLU A 15 -16.56 -4.81 3.83
C GLU A 15 -16.36 -6.22 3.28
N ASN A 16 -16.37 -7.23 4.15
CA ASN A 16 -16.20 -8.64 3.80
C ASN A 16 -14.86 -8.98 3.14
N ALA A 17 -13.83 -8.20 3.39
CA ALA A 17 -12.50 -8.48 2.91
C ALA A 17 -11.81 -9.52 3.78
N THR A 18 -11.09 -10.43 3.17
CA THR A 18 -10.14 -11.31 3.88
C THR A 18 -8.83 -10.55 4.02
N VAL A 19 -8.45 -10.24 5.25
CA VAL A 19 -7.28 -9.41 5.54
C VAL A 19 -6.15 -10.25 6.09
N THR A 20 -4.97 -10.14 5.49
CA THR A 20 -3.73 -10.76 5.96
C THR A 20 -2.73 -9.67 6.30
N VAL A 21 -2.20 -9.68 7.50
CA VAL A 21 -1.18 -8.73 7.96
C VAL A 21 0.17 -9.43 7.96
N CYS A 22 1.15 -8.82 7.27
CA CYS A 22 2.52 -9.32 7.18
C CYS A 22 3.51 -8.33 7.78
N HIS A 23 4.64 -8.84 8.22
CA HIS A 23 5.73 -8.04 8.80
C HIS A 23 7.07 -8.74 8.55
N SER A 24 8.14 -8.18 9.08
CA SER A 24 9.52 -8.69 8.86
C SER A 24 9.75 -10.12 9.35
N HIS A 25 8.92 -10.61 10.27
CA HIS A 25 9.00 -11.97 10.81
C HIS A 25 8.03 -12.95 10.11
N THR A 26 7.30 -12.50 9.11
CA THR A 26 6.40 -13.37 8.34
C THR A 26 7.22 -14.37 7.53
N LYS A 27 6.92 -15.66 7.70
CA LYS A 27 7.54 -16.72 6.89
C LYS A 27 6.95 -16.72 5.49
N ASP A 28 7.81 -16.98 4.50
CA ASP A 28 7.41 -17.08 3.10
C ASP A 28 6.64 -15.84 2.62
N LEU A 29 7.16 -14.66 2.94
CA LEU A 29 6.53 -13.38 2.64
C LEU A 29 6.12 -13.26 1.17
N LYS A 30 6.98 -13.70 0.23
CA LYS A 30 6.66 -13.68 -1.20
C LYS A 30 5.40 -14.46 -1.52
N ASP A 31 5.29 -15.67 -0.98
CA ASP A 31 4.14 -16.55 -1.26
C ASP A 31 2.85 -15.97 -0.67
N VAL A 32 2.91 -15.40 0.52
CA VAL A 32 1.77 -14.73 1.14
C VAL A 32 1.34 -13.53 0.29
N CYS A 33 2.26 -12.69 -0.11
CA CYS A 33 1.97 -11.50 -0.93
C CYS A 33 1.39 -11.86 -2.30
N LYS A 34 1.87 -12.93 -2.92
CA LYS A 34 1.36 -13.39 -4.22
C LYS A 34 -0.10 -13.83 -4.20
N ASN A 35 -0.65 -14.15 -3.05
CA ASN A 35 -2.05 -14.53 -2.93
C ASN A 35 -2.99 -13.33 -2.78
N ALA A 36 -2.45 -12.14 -2.60
CA ALA A 36 -3.24 -10.93 -2.38
C ALA A 36 -3.78 -10.38 -3.71
N ASP A 37 -5.09 -10.14 -3.75
CA ASP A 37 -5.72 -9.40 -4.86
C ASP A 37 -5.41 -7.90 -4.77
N ILE A 38 -5.31 -7.40 -3.55
CA ILE A 38 -4.91 -6.03 -3.24
C ILE A 38 -3.72 -6.10 -2.28
N LEU A 39 -2.59 -5.59 -2.72
CA LEU A 39 -1.36 -5.56 -1.92
C LEU A 39 -1.07 -4.12 -1.48
N ILE A 40 -1.10 -3.90 -0.18
CA ILE A 40 -0.79 -2.59 0.42
C ILE A 40 0.61 -2.69 1.05
N VAL A 41 1.52 -1.85 0.58
CA VAL A 41 2.94 -1.89 0.97
C VAL A 41 3.30 -0.66 1.78
N ALA A 42 3.72 -0.88 3.02
CA ALA A 42 4.14 0.17 3.95
C ALA A 42 5.23 -0.40 4.88
N ILE A 43 6.40 -0.67 4.33
CA ILE A 43 7.48 -1.39 5.03
C ILE A 43 8.71 -0.53 5.33
N GLY A 44 8.82 0.64 4.71
CA GLY A 44 9.94 1.54 4.93
C GLY A 44 11.26 1.09 4.29
N LYS A 45 11.24 0.26 3.26
CA LYS A 45 12.42 -0.21 2.52
C LYS A 45 12.29 0.15 1.06
N PRO A 46 13.14 1.05 0.52
CA PRO A 46 13.02 1.51 -0.87
C PRO A 46 13.10 0.34 -1.87
N LYS A 47 12.13 0.29 -2.77
CA LYS A 47 12.06 -0.69 -3.88
C LYS A 47 12.22 -2.15 -3.47
N PHE A 48 11.83 -2.48 -2.26
CA PHE A 48 11.96 -3.85 -1.74
C PHE A 48 11.01 -4.83 -2.43
N ILE A 49 9.80 -4.41 -2.73
CA ILE A 49 8.78 -5.25 -3.34
C ILE A 49 8.91 -5.20 -4.86
N ASP A 50 9.29 -6.31 -5.46
CA ASP A 50 9.39 -6.48 -6.91
C ASP A 50 8.26 -7.38 -7.44
N ALA A 51 8.30 -7.70 -8.73
CA ALA A 51 7.29 -8.52 -9.38
C ALA A 51 7.14 -9.92 -8.75
N SER A 52 8.16 -10.44 -8.07
CA SER A 52 8.09 -11.76 -7.43
C SER A 52 7.17 -11.81 -6.21
N TYR A 53 6.79 -10.65 -5.67
CA TYR A 53 5.85 -10.54 -4.54
C TYR A 53 4.40 -10.32 -4.99
N VAL A 54 4.15 -10.14 -6.27
CA VAL A 54 2.86 -9.64 -6.79
C VAL A 54 2.18 -10.70 -7.63
N LYS A 55 0.88 -10.90 -7.38
CA LYS A 55 0.00 -11.73 -8.19
C LYS A 55 -0.31 -11.03 -9.52
N ASP A 56 -0.41 -11.79 -10.61
CA ASP A 56 -0.84 -11.24 -11.89
C ASP A 56 -2.22 -10.57 -11.76
N GLY A 57 -2.34 -9.35 -12.20
CA GLY A 57 -3.58 -8.59 -12.14
C GLY A 57 -3.90 -7.99 -10.79
N ALA A 58 -3.01 -8.07 -9.82
CA ALA A 58 -3.23 -7.47 -8.49
C ALA A 58 -3.27 -5.95 -8.54
N VAL A 59 -3.99 -5.37 -7.59
CA VAL A 59 -3.94 -3.93 -7.29
C VAL A 59 -2.86 -3.70 -6.25
N VAL A 60 -1.92 -2.80 -6.54
CA VAL A 60 -0.79 -2.52 -5.64
C VAL A 60 -0.87 -1.07 -5.17
N ILE A 61 -0.90 -0.89 -3.86
CA ILE A 61 -0.94 0.43 -3.21
C ILE A 61 0.37 0.62 -2.44
N ASP A 62 1.22 1.51 -2.92
CA ASP A 62 2.52 1.82 -2.34
C ASP A 62 2.42 3.04 -1.42
N VAL A 63 2.53 2.82 -0.12
CA VAL A 63 2.47 3.87 0.90
C VAL A 63 3.84 4.44 1.20
N GLY A 64 4.91 3.74 0.81
CA GLY A 64 6.28 4.16 1.06
C GLY A 64 6.65 5.46 0.33
N ILE A 65 7.51 6.23 0.93
CA ILE A 65 8.09 7.42 0.30
C ILE A 65 9.54 7.59 0.79
N HIS A 66 10.45 7.62 -0.17
CA HIS A 66 11.89 7.75 0.09
C HIS A 66 12.52 8.69 -0.92
N ARG A 67 13.63 9.32 -0.53
CA ARG A 67 14.50 10.03 -1.46
C ARG A 67 15.73 9.17 -1.73
N ASN A 68 16.01 8.93 -3.01
CA ASN A 68 17.23 8.22 -3.40
C ASN A 68 18.45 9.16 -3.44
N ALA A 69 19.63 8.61 -3.79
CA ALA A 69 20.88 9.36 -3.87
C ALA A 69 20.82 10.51 -4.89
N GLU A 70 19.95 10.43 -5.89
CA GLU A 70 19.72 11.47 -6.91
C GLU A 70 18.65 12.48 -6.49
N ASN A 71 18.20 12.44 -5.23
CA ASN A 71 17.14 13.28 -4.67
C ASN A 71 15.77 13.08 -5.34
N LYS A 72 15.56 11.96 -5.99
CA LYS A 72 14.26 11.58 -6.56
C LYS A 72 13.45 10.77 -5.56
N LEU A 73 12.15 10.95 -5.59
CA LEU A 73 11.23 10.20 -4.73
C LEU A 73 10.98 8.80 -5.30
N CYS A 74 10.93 7.82 -4.42
CA CYS A 74 10.50 6.45 -4.74
C CYS A 74 9.73 5.87 -3.56
N GLY A 75 9.03 4.77 -3.79
CA GLY A 75 8.30 4.05 -2.76
C GLY A 75 8.99 2.76 -2.33
N ASP A 76 8.25 1.91 -1.64
CA ASP A 76 8.68 0.59 -1.20
C ASP A 76 8.57 -0.47 -2.31
N VAL A 77 7.85 -0.15 -3.40
CA VAL A 77 7.65 -1.03 -4.54
C VAL A 77 8.59 -0.63 -5.67
N ASP A 78 9.22 -1.61 -6.29
CA ASP A 78 9.95 -1.40 -7.55
C ASP A 78 8.93 -1.24 -8.68
N PHE A 79 8.52 0.00 -8.94
CA PHE A 79 7.43 0.34 -9.85
C PHE A 79 7.66 -0.25 -11.24
N ASP A 80 8.85 -0.10 -11.80
CA ASP A 80 9.16 -0.57 -13.16
C ASP A 80 9.05 -2.07 -13.30
N SER A 81 9.39 -2.82 -12.24
CA SER A 81 9.25 -4.28 -12.20
C SER A 81 7.80 -4.73 -12.08
N VAL A 82 6.97 -4.00 -11.36
CA VAL A 82 5.62 -4.40 -10.96
C VAL A 82 4.55 -3.91 -11.93
N VAL A 83 4.77 -2.76 -12.57
CA VAL A 83 3.75 -2.07 -13.38
C VAL A 83 3.17 -2.95 -14.50
N SER A 84 3.99 -3.81 -15.11
CA SER A 84 3.52 -4.69 -16.19
C SER A 84 2.70 -5.88 -15.69
N LYS A 85 2.81 -6.22 -14.41
CA LYS A 85 2.16 -7.37 -13.78
C LYS A 85 0.88 -6.98 -13.05
N ALA A 86 0.87 -5.83 -12.40
CA ALA A 86 -0.28 -5.32 -11.67
C ALA A 86 -1.36 -4.79 -12.61
N SER A 87 -2.63 -4.95 -12.23
CA SER A 87 -3.74 -4.30 -12.96
C SER A 87 -3.78 -2.80 -12.70
N HIS A 88 -3.49 -2.41 -11.46
CA HIS A 88 -3.41 -1.02 -11.02
C HIS A 88 -2.27 -0.89 -10.02
N ILE A 89 -1.54 0.19 -10.10
CA ILE A 89 -0.46 0.50 -9.16
C ILE A 89 -0.40 2.01 -8.91
N THR A 90 -0.26 2.40 -7.64
CA THR A 90 -0.07 3.81 -7.31
C THR A 90 1.36 4.23 -7.58
N PRO A 91 1.59 5.40 -8.23
CA PRO A 91 2.94 5.94 -8.40
C PRO A 91 3.46 6.57 -7.11
N VAL A 92 4.76 6.76 -7.04
CA VAL A 92 5.41 7.58 -6.01
C VAL A 92 6.42 8.50 -6.72
N PRO A 93 6.28 9.82 -6.63
CA PRO A 93 5.20 10.57 -5.97
C PRO A 93 3.90 10.60 -6.80
N GLY A 94 2.86 11.15 -6.19
CA GLY A 94 1.59 11.40 -6.88
C GLY A 94 0.50 10.34 -6.65
N GLY A 95 0.74 9.37 -5.77
CA GLY A 95 -0.21 8.33 -5.43
C GLY A 95 -0.88 8.55 -4.07
N VAL A 96 -0.47 7.79 -3.06
CA VAL A 96 -1.08 7.79 -1.72
C VAL A 96 -0.91 9.14 -1.02
N GLY A 97 0.21 9.85 -1.21
CA GLY A 97 0.43 11.14 -0.57
C GLY A 97 -0.69 12.14 -0.83
N PRO A 98 -0.99 12.48 -2.10
CA PRO A 98 -2.13 13.35 -2.43
C PRO A 98 -3.47 12.81 -1.95
N MET A 99 -3.69 11.50 -1.98
CA MET A 99 -4.92 10.89 -1.48
C MET A 99 -5.09 11.02 0.02
N THR A 100 -4.00 11.01 0.77
CA THR A 100 -4.05 11.25 2.22
C THR A 100 -4.62 12.63 2.51
N ILE A 101 -4.19 13.66 1.79
CA ILE A 101 -4.69 15.03 1.92
C ILE A 101 -6.15 15.11 1.49
N ALA A 102 -6.50 14.51 0.35
CA ALA A 102 -7.87 14.51 -0.17
C ALA A 102 -8.83 13.84 0.82
N MET A 103 -8.46 12.71 1.40
CA MET A 103 -9.29 12.01 2.39
C MET A 103 -9.40 12.76 3.69
N LEU A 104 -8.36 13.46 4.13
CA LEU A 104 -8.44 14.32 5.30
C LEU A 104 -9.47 15.44 5.10
N MET A 105 -9.45 16.08 3.95
CA MET A 105 -10.44 17.13 3.61
C MET A 105 -11.86 16.56 3.53
N SER A 106 -12.04 15.40 2.91
CA SER A 106 -13.32 14.70 2.85
C SER A 106 -13.85 14.38 4.25
N ASN A 107 -13.00 13.87 5.13
CA ASN A 107 -13.36 13.55 6.50
C ASN A 107 -13.72 14.81 7.32
N CYS A 108 -13.05 15.91 7.08
CA CYS A 108 -13.40 17.21 7.70
C CYS A 108 -14.81 17.66 7.28
N VAL A 109 -15.15 17.51 5.99
CA VAL A 109 -16.51 17.84 5.48
C VAL A 109 -17.56 16.94 6.13
N GLU A 110 -17.29 15.63 6.23
CA GLU A 110 -18.20 14.70 6.92
C GLU A 110 -18.39 15.06 8.40
N ALA A 111 -17.34 15.44 9.09
CA ALA A 111 -17.41 15.86 10.49
C ALA A 111 -18.27 17.12 10.66
N MET A 112 -18.25 18.03 9.71
CA MET A 112 -19.06 19.26 9.73
C MET A 112 -20.56 18.98 9.52
N LYS A 113 -20.93 17.85 8.90
CA LYS A 113 -22.31 17.44 8.66
C LYS A 113 -22.96 16.75 9.85
N ARG A 114 -22.18 16.37 10.83
CA ARG A 114 -22.67 15.65 12.03
C ARG A 114 -23.13 16.63 13.16
#